data_47d43670a4812335110dddeaac633e2f
#
_entry.id   47d43670a4812335110dddeaac633e2f
#
_cell.length_a   1.000
_cell.length_b   1.000
_cell.length_c   1.000
_cell.angle_alpha   90.00
_cell.angle_beta   90.00
_cell.angle_gamma   90.00
#
_symmetry.space_group_name_H-M   'P 1'
#
loop_
_entity.id
_entity.type
_entity.pdbx_description
1 polymer ?
#
loop_
_entity_poly.entity_id
_entity_poly.type
_entity_poly.pdbx_seq_one_letter_code
_entity_poly.pdbx_strand_id
1 'polypeptide(L)'
;WDQFMNSALGKQMTPHAVFEYVNTNSTNSATHQLCWFSDDPAKLEANQGIFASAKFMELFPVVNTYINNVTEISNYMGQSLIADPGDFNLRFSVLYGINVQDPVSYAGAFTKMKAAFDKRESTGTIELHEIIAGGEQGITHVVIVRAPSMAEWLSGRNEFIQTKAFQEFAAATRPYTDVIQTTSGRPLQFYNVQ
;
A
#
# COMPACT_ATOMS: atom_id res chain seq x y z
N TRP A 1 1.72 -8.55 -18.95
CA TRP A 1 1.13 -9.00 -17.71
C TRP A 1 -0.32 -9.45 -17.91
N ASP A 2 -1.17 -8.64 -18.52
CA ASP A 2 -2.58 -8.96 -18.78
C ASP A 2 -2.78 -10.32 -19.45
N GLN A 3 -1.96 -10.65 -20.47
CA GLN A 3 -2.05 -11.93 -21.14
C GLN A 3 -1.79 -13.10 -20.18
N PHE A 4 -0.82 -12.96 -19.28
CA PHE A 4 -0.55 -13.97 -18.26
C PHE A 4 -1.71 -14.06 -17.27
N MET A 5 -2.19 -12.93 -16.76
CA MET A 5 -3.26 -12.89 -15.77
C MET A 5 -4.59 -13.46 -16.28
N ASN A 6 -4.84 -13.35 -17.58
CA ASN A 6 -6.00 -13.96 -18.23
C ASN A 6 -5.84 -15.47 -18.49
N SER A 7 -4.65 -16.04 -18.28
CA SER A 7 -4.40 -17.48 -18.42
C SER A 7 -4.97 -18.27 -17.23
N ALA A 8 -5.11 -19.58 -17.39
CA ALA A 8 -5.54 -20.47 -16.30
C ALA A 8 -4.58 -20.45 -15.10
N LEU A 9 -3.29 -20.16 -15.33
CA LEU A 9 -2.28 -20.07 -14.27
C LEU A 9 -2.37 -18.72 -13.54
N GLY A 10 -2.50 -17.62 -14.26
CA GLY A 10 -2.65 -16.29 -13.67
C GLY A 10 -3.90 -16.14 -12.81
N LYS A 11 -4.98 -16.81 -13.20
CA LYS A 11 -6.24 -16.84 -12.41
C LYS A 11 -6.12 -17.59 -11.07
N GLN A 12 -5.06 -18.34 -10.85
CA GLN A 12 -4.79 -19.01 -9.58
C GLN A 12 -4.02 -18.12 -8.58
N MET A 13 -3.47 -17.00 -9.05
CA MET A 13 -2.77 -16.06 -8.16
C MET A 13 -3.73 -15.38 -7.19
N THR A 14 -3.22 -14.99 -6.04
CA THR A 14 -3.97 -14.15 -5.10
C THR A 14 -4.37 -12.82 -5.73
N PRO A 15 -5.40 -12.15 -5.21
CA PRO A 15 -5.71 -10.78 -5.57
C PRO A 15 -4.48 -9.89 -5.54
N HIS A 16 -4.31 -9.04 -6.55
CA HIS A 16 -3.22 -8.10 -6.61
C HIS A 16 -3.56 -6.87 -7.44
N ALA A 17 -2.76 -5.83 -7.26
CA ALA A 17 -2.91 -4.58 -7.97
C ALA A 17 -1.56 -4.06 -8.47
N VAL A 18 -1.58 -3.40 -9.61
CA VAL A 18 -0.48 -2.60 -10.13
C VAL A 18 -0.80 -1.14 -9.87
N PHE A 19 0.10 -0.44 -9.20
CA PHE A 19 0.01 1.00 -8.96
C PHE A 19 1.11 1.73 -9.73
N GLU A 20 0.80 2.93 -10.21
CA GLU A 20 1.76 3.89 -10.70
C GLU A 20 2.01 4.95 -9.63
N TYR A 21 3.27 5.25 -9.34
CA TYR A 21 3.62 6.37 -8.48
C TYR A 21 3.46 7.68 -9.25
N VAL A 22 2.77 8.65 -8.64
CA VAL A 22 2.58 9.99 -9.17
C VAL A 22 3.64 10.94 -8.59
N ASN A 23 3.88 10.83 -7.28
CA ASN A 23 4.93 11.57 -6.59
C ASN A 23 5.71 10.61 -5.69
N THR A 24 7.02 10.69 -5.78
CA THR A 24 7.96 9.98 -4.91
C THR A 24 8.92 10.97 -4.28
N ASN A 25 9.58 10.58 -3.20
CA ASN A 25 10.72 11.36 -2.71
C ASN A 25 11.94 11.15 -3.63
N SER A 26 12.95 12.01 -3.50
CA SER A 26 14.15 12.00 -4.36
C SER A 26 15.00 10.74 -4.25
N THR A 27 14.80 9.92 -3.23
CA THR A 27 15.56 8.69 -3.00
C THR A 27 14.87 7.44 -3.55
N ASN A 28 13.59 7.53 -3.90
CA ASN A 28 12.83 6.43 -4.47
C ASN A 28 12.66 6.62 -5.98
N SER A 29 13.37 5.79 -6.76
CA SER A 29 13.32 5.78 -8.23
C SER A 29 12.21 4.88 -8.79
N ALA A 30 11.45 4.18 -7.94
CA ALA A 30 10.39 3.31 -8.37
C ALA A 30 9.27 4.10 -9.06
N THR A 31 8.83 3.62 -10.22
CA THR A 31 7.71 4.21 -10.97
C THR A 31 6.42 3.45 -10.77
N HIS A 32 6.51 2.18 -10.42
CA HIS A 32 5.37 1.30 -10.24
C HIS A 32 5.55 0.43 -9.00
N GLN A 33 4.42 -0.01 -8.45
CA GLN A 33 4.37 -0.99 -7.37
C GLN A 33 3.42 -2.11 -7.74
N LEU A 34 3.81 -3.33 -7.45
CA LEU A 34 2.98 -4.51 -7.58
C LEU A 34 2.70 -5.06 -6.18
N CYS A 35 1.43 -5.12 -5.79
CA CYS A 35 1.00 -5.55 -4.47
C CYS A 35 0.14 -6.81 -4.57
N TRP A 36 0.48 -7.85 -3.84
CA TRP A 36 -0.36 -9.03 -3.63
C TRP A 36 -1.05 -8.96 -2.28
N PHE A 37 -2.32 -9.38 -2.25
CA PHE A 37 -3.15 -9.37 -1.06
C PHE A 37 -3.61 -10.78 -0.75
N SER A 38 -3.58 -11.18 0.51
CA SER A 38 -4.21 -12.41 0.99
C SER A 38 -4.44 -12.36 2.50
N ASP A 39 -5.54 -12.92 2.92
CA ASP A 39 -5.84 -13.26 4.30
C ASP A 39 -5.24 -14.62 4.72
N ASP A 40 -4.73 -15.39 3.74
CA ASP A 40 -4.15 -16.71 3.91
C ASP A 40 -2.69 -16.72 3.41
N PRO A 41 -1.70 -16.83 4.31
CA PRO A 41 -0.29 -16.88 3.94
C PRO A 41 0.07 -18.03 2.97
N ALA A 42 -0.63 -19.17 3.07
CA ALA A 42 -0.37 -20.30 2.17
C ALA A 42 -0.71 -19.98 0.70
N LYS A 43 -1.69 -19.13 0.47
CA LYS A 43 -2.00 -18.64 -0.88
C LYS A 43 -0.90 -17.72 -1.41
N LEU A 44 -0.28 -16.87 -0.57
CA LEU A 44 0.88 -16.07 -0.96
C LEU A 44 2.08 -16.95 -1.29
N GLU A 45 2.32 -18.01 -0.51
CA GLU A 45 3.37 -18.98 -0.79
C GLU A 45 3.13 -19.71 -2.13
N ALA A 46 1.88 -20.05 -2.44
CA ALA A 46 1.51 -20.69 -3.71
C ALA A 46 1.85 -19.80 -4.92
N ASN A 47 1.81 -18.47 -4.80
CA ASN A 47 2.26 -17.56 -5.87
C ASN A 47 3.74 -17.79 -6.23
N GLN A 48 4.59 -18.15 -5.27
CA GLN A 48 6.01 -18.44 -5.52
C GLN A 48 6.16 -19.66 -6.43
N GLY A 49 5.33 -20.69 -6.22
CA GLY A 49 5.27 -21.86 -7.11
C GLY A 49 4.84 -21.49 -8.54
N ILE A 50 3.91 -20.55 -8.68
CA ILE A 50 3.48 -20.04 -9.99
C ILE A 50 4.65 -19.33 -10.69
N PHE A 51 5.38 -18.45 -10.00
CA PHE A 51 6.53 -17.74 -10.54
C PHE A 51 7.68 -18.69 -10.91
N ALA A 52 7.85 -19.79 -10.20
CA ALA A 52 8.85 -20.82 -10.51
C ALA A 52 8.41 -21.79 -11.62
N SER A 53 7.17 -21.69 -12.10
CA SER A 53 6.66 -22.62 -13.12
C SER A 53 7.29 -22.37 -14.50
N ALA A 54 7.48 -23.46 -15.27
CA ALA A 54 7.99 -23.37 -16.65
C ALA A 54 7.15 -22.41 -17.51
N LYS A 55 5.83 -22.45 -17.34
CA LYS A 55 4.90 -21.60 -18.08
C LYS A 55 5.04 -20.10 -17.76
N PHE A 56 5.36 -19.75 -16.52
CA PHE A 56 5.68 -18.37 -16.16
C PHE A 56 7.04 -17.97 -16.74
N MET A 57 8.02 -18.89 -16.67
CA MET A 57 9.36 -18.66 -17.21
C MET A 57 9.38 -18.46 -18.72
N GLU A 58 8.42 -19.02 -19.47
CA GLU A 58 8.25 -18.75 -20.91
C GLU A 58 7.91 -17.27 -21.19
N LEU A 59 7.30 -16.57 -20.24
CA LEU A 59 6.99 -15.14 -20.34
C LEU A 59 8.17 -14.24 -19.94
N PHE A 60 9.14 -14.80 -19.21
CA PHE A 60 10.21 -14.01 -18.62
C PHE A 60 11.04 -13.21 -19.63
N PRO A 61 11.35 -13.73 -20.85
CA PRO A 61 12.05 -12.95 -21.87
C PRO A 61 11.27 -11.68 -22.27
N VAL A 62 9.94 -11.76 -22.35
CA VAL A 62 9.09 -10.60 -22.67
C VAL A 62 9.07 -9.61 -21.49
N VAL A 63 8.88 -10.12 -20.28
CA VAL A 63 8.92 -9.28 -19.06
C VAL A 63 10.29 -8.60 -18.93
N ASN A 64 11.37 -9.35 -19.18
CA ASN A 64 12.74 -8.86 -19.06
C ASN A 64 13.07 -7.72 -20.05
N THR A 65 12.44 -7.68 -21.22
CA THR A 65 12.61 -6.53 -22.15
C THR A 65 12.10 -5.22 -21.57
N TYR A 66 11.12 -5.28 -20.68
CA TYR A 66 10.55 -4.08 -20.04
C TYR A 66 11.21 -3.73 -18.71
N ILE A 67 11.82 -4.72 -18.02
CA ILE A 67 12.48 -4.49 -16.72
C ILE A 67 14.00 -4.45 -16.80
N ASN A 68 14.59 -4.57 -17.99
CA ASN A 68 16.05 -4.58 -18.20
C ASN A 68 16.81 -3.36 -17.65
N ASN A 69 16.09 -2.27 -17.34
CA ASN A 69 16.67 -1.04 -16.79
C ASN A 69 16.28 -0.83 -15.30
N VAL A 70 15.71 -1.83 -14.65
CA VAL A 70 15.44 -1.74 -13.21
C VAL A 70 16.74 -1.87 -12.46
N THR A 71 17.23 -0.76 -11.91
CA THR A 71 18.48 -0.70 -11.14
C THR A 71 18.29 -0.99 -9.66
N GLU A 72 17.07 -0.85 -9.16
CA GLU A 72 16.73 -1.09 -7.77
C GLU A 72 15.30 -1.60 -7.66
N ILE A 73 15.11 -2.69 -6.93
CA ILE A 73 13.81 -3.22 -6.56
C ILE A 73 13.75 -3.21 -5.05
N SER A 74 12.88 -2.39 -4.49
CA SER A 74 12.50 -2.49 -3.09
C SER A 74 11.27 -3.38 -2.99
N ASN A 75 11.29 -4.34 -2.08
CA ASN A 75 10.12 -5.13 -1.77
C ASN A 75 9.96 -5.30 -0.25
N TYR A 76 8.74 -5.47 0.21
CA TYR A 76 8.44 -5.70 1.60
C TYR A 76 7.23 -6.62 1.76
N MET A 77 7.19 -7.29 2.91
CA MET A 77 6.02 -7.99 3.39
C MET A 77 5.42 -7.18 4.54
N GLY A 78 4.14 -6.87 4.43
CA GLY A 78 3.41 -6.14 5.46
C GLY A 78 2.22 -6.94 5.97
N GLN A 79 1.86 -6.66 7.21
CA GLN A 79 0.64 -7.15 7.84
C GLN A 79 -0.29 -5.99 8.14
N SER A 80 -1.56 -6.11 7.76
CA SER A 80 -2.56 -5.11 8.13
C SER A 80 -2.85 -5.22 9.62
N LEU A 81 -2.60 -4.13 10.36
CA LEU A 81 -2.97 -3.99 11.77
C LEU A 81 -4.38 -3.41 11.92
N ILE A 82 -4.70 -2.43 11.08
CA ILE A 82 -6.00 -1.77 11.03
C ILE A 82 -6.37 -1.65 9.57
N ALA A 83 -7.19 -2.59 9.12
CA ALA A 83 -7.71 -2.62 7.76
C ALA A 83 -8.92 -1.72 7.62
N ASP A 84 -9.09 -1.23 6.42
CA ASP A 84 -10.35 -0.69 5.94
C ASP A 84 -10.76 -1.55 4.74
N PRO A 85 -11.92 -2.23 4.74
CA PRO A 85 -12.38 -2.99 3.60
C PRO A 85 -12.68 -2.02 2.44
N GLY A 86 -11.61 -1.60 1.79
CA GLY A 86 -11.61 -0.49 0.86
C GLY A 86 -12.46 -0.72 -0.39
N ASP A 87 -13.00 0.34 -0.89
CA ASP A 87 -13.57 0.40 -2.22
C ASP A 87 -12.45 0.44 -3.27
N PHE A 88 -12.39 -0.57 -4.15
CA PHE A 88 -11.47 -0.59 -5.30
C PHE A 88 -11.73 0.55 -6.31
N ASN A 89 -12.80 1.32 -6.15
CA ASN A 89 -13.06 2.52 -6.93
C ASN A 89 -12.24 3.74 -6.49
N LEU A 90 -11.53 3.68 -5.36
CA LEU A 90 -10.66 4.75 -4.90
C LEU A 90 -9.42 4.82 -5.81
N ARG A 91 -9.30 5.94 -6.53
CA ARG A 91 -8.35 6.09 -7.64
C ARG A 91 -7.08 6.85 -7.29
N PHE A 92 -6.94 7.30 -6.05
CA PHE A 92 -5.76 7.99 -5.57
C PHE A 92 -5.37 7.49 -4.19
N SER A 93 -4.08 7.24 -4.00
CA SER A 93 -3.54 6.75 -2.72
C SER A 93 -2.34 7.58 -2.30
N VAL A 94 -2.23 7.82 -1.00
CA VAL A 94 -1.02 8.37 -0.39
C VAL A 94 -0.53 7.40 0.68
N LEU A 95 0.76 7.07 0.60
CA LEU A 95 1.45 6.17 1.51
C LEU A 95 2.41 6.98 2.35
N TYR A 96 2.29 6.86 3.66
CA TYR A 96 3.22 7.42 4.62
C TYR A 96 4.05 6.28 5.21
N GLY A 97 5.32 6.17 4.81
CA GLY A 97 6.29 5.30 5.45
C GLY A 97 6.78 5.96 6.73
N ILE A 98 6.56 5.32 7.86
CA ILE A 98 6.83 5.87 9.19
C ILE A 98 7.71 4.94 10.02
N ASN A 99 8.54 5.54 10.87
CA ASN A 99 9.23 4.84 11.93
C ASN A 99 8.43 4.99 13.23
N VAL A 100 7.97 3.89 13.79
CA VAL A 100 7.21 3.87 15.04
C VAL A 100 8.03 3.14 16.10
N GLN A 101 8.40 3.84 17.19
CA GLN A 101 9.18 3.28 18.29
C GLN A 101 8.30 2.62 19.37
N ASP A 102 7.01 2.99 19.45
CA ASP A 102 6.01 2.39 20.34
C ASP A 102 4.77 1.98 19.52
N PRO A 103 4.78 0.77 18.89
CA PRO A 103 3.70 0.30 18.04
C PRO A 103 2.36 0.17 18.75
N VAL A 104 2.36 -0.21 20.03
CA VAL A 104 1.14 -0.44 20.80
C VAL A 104 0.42 0.88 21.07
N SER A 105 1.15 1.89 21.54
CA SER A 105 0.60 3.23 21.77
C SER A 105 0.16 3.88 20.46
N TYR A 106 0.92 3.68 19.37
CA TYR A 106 0.58 4.20 18.06
C TYR A 106 -0.72 3.59 17.54
N ALA A 107 -0.87 2.28 17.52
CA ALA A 107 -2.07 1.59 17.06
C ALA A 107 -3.31 2.01 17.87
N GLY A 108 -3.16 2.18 19.19
CA GLY A 108 -4.24 2.66 20.06
C GLY A 108 -4.67 4.09 19.73
N ALA A 109 -3.71 4.99 19.49
CA ALA A 109 -4.00 6.37 19.07
C ALA A 109 -4.61 6.42 17.65
N PHE A 110 -4.07 5.62 16.73
CA PHE A 110 -4.56 5.50 15.36
C PHE A 110 -6.01 5.02 15.31
N THR A 111 -6.36 4.00 16.09
CA THR A 111 -7.74 3.47 16.18
C THR A 111 -8.73 4.55 16.59
N LYS A 112 -8.38 5.40 17.58
CA LYS A 112 -9.23 6.52 18.01
C LYS A 112 -9.40 7.57 16.92
N MET A 113 -8.31 7.91 16.23
CA MET A 113 -8.32 8.85 15.12
C MET A 113 -9.14 8.29 13.94
N LYS A 114 -8.94 7.01 13.59
CA LYS A 114 -9.71 6.34 12.52
C LYS A 114 -11.20 6.34 12.81
N ALA A 115 -11.62 6.08 14.05
CA ALA A 115 -13.03 6.12 14.43
C ALA A 115 -13.67 7.51 14.21
N ALA A 116 -12.89 8.59 14.31
CA ALA A 116 -13.36 9.92 13.96
C ALA A 116 -13.33 10.19 12.46
N PHE A 117 -12.33 9.62 11.76
CA PHE A 117 -12.25 9.67 10.30
C PHE A 117 -13.46 8.98 9.65
N ASP A 118 -13.83 7.79 10.13
CA ASP A 118 -14.93 6.98 9.59
C ASP A 118 -16.33 7.60 9.80
N LYS A 119 -16.45 8.50 10.77
CA LYS A 119 -17.70 9.25 11.00
C LYS A 119 -17.93 10.39 10.00
N ARG A 120 -16.94 10.71 9.19
CA ARG A 120 -17.08 11.75 8.17
C ARG A 120 -17.89 11.21 7.00
N GLU A 121 -18.57 12.08 6.30
CA GLU A 121 -19.23 11.75 5.01
C GLU A 121 -18.22 11.58 3.86
N SER A 122 -16.97 11.26 4.20
CA SER A 122 -15.90 11.05 3.23
C SER A 122 -15.95 9.64 2.65
N THR A 123 -15.76 9.52 1.36
CA THR A 123 -15.64 8.25 0.65
C THR A 123 -14.22 7.65 0.71
N GLY A 124 -13.30 8.29 1.42
CA GLY A 124 -11.91 7.83 1.55
C GLY A 124 -11.74 6.77 2.64
N THR A 125 -10.61 6.06 2.58
CA THR A 125 -10.21 5.06 3.58
C THR A 125 -8.85 5.41 4.19
N ILE A 126 -8.59 4.92 5.40
CA ILE A 126 -7.29 5.02 6.06
C ILE A 126 -6.95 3.70 6.75
N GLU A 127 -5.75 3.20 6.48
CA GLU A 127 -5.27 1.89 6.95
C GLU A 127 -3.91 2.02 7.61
N LEU A 128 -3.60 1.08 8.53
CA LEU A 128 -2.30 0.93 9.16
C LEU A 128 -1.76 -0.47 8.91
N HIS A 129 -0.54 -0.55 8.39
CA HIS A 129 0.17 -1.79 8.15
C HIS A 129 1.52 -1.78 8.86
N GLU A 130 1.94 -2.92 9.39
CA GLU A 130 3.28 -3.16 9.90
C GLU A 130 4.16 -3.77 8.79
N ILE A 131 5.41 -3.37 8.68
CA ILE A 131 6.40 -4.02 7.84
C ILE A 131 7.04 -5.15 8.64
N ILE A 132 6.84 -6.39 8.20
CA ILE A 132 7.36 -7.58 8.89
C ILE A 132 8.62 -8.17 8.26
N ALA A 133 8.89 -7.85 7.00
CA ALA A 133 10.14 -8.22 6.31
C ALA A 133 10.42 -7.31 5.11
N GLY A 134 11.68 -7.06 4.82
CA GLY A 134 12.11 -6.19 3.72
C GLY A 134 11.84 -4.71 4.00
N GLY A 135 11.59 -3.95 2.93
CA GLY A 135 11.28 -2.53 3.03
C GLY A 135 12.49 -1.61 3.06
N GLU A 136 12.23 -0.32 3.15
CA GLU A 136 13.25 0.71 3.23
C GLU A 136 13.74 0.91 4.67
N GLN A 137 15.01 1.22 4.82
CA GLN A 137 15.61 1.42 6.13
C GLN A 137 14.87 2.50 6.93
N GLY A 138 14.53 2.19 8.16
CA GLY A 138 13.86 3.11 9.08
C GLY A 138 12.33 3.14 8.93
N ILE A 139 11.74 2.48 7.96
CA ILE A 139 10.28 2.35 7.85
C ILE A 139 9.84 1.06 8.55
N THR A 140 9.07 1.20 9.62
CA THR A 140 8.50 0.08 10.38
C THR A 140 7.03 -0.14 10.09
N HIS A 141 6.33 0.93 9.69
CA HIS A 141 4.90 0.91 9.40
C HIS A 141 4.57 1.75 8.17
N VAL A 142 3.44 1.45 7.54
CA VAL A 142 2.89 2.23 6.44
C VAL A 142 1.45 2.61 6.77
N VAL A 143 1.14 3.90 6.69
CA VAL A 143 -0.24 4.38 6.67
C VAL A 143 -0.63 4.61 5.22
N ILE A 144 -1.75 4.02 4.81
CA ILE A 144 -2.30 4.19 3.46
C ILE A 144 -3.60 4.98 3.57
N VAL A 145 -3.67 6.10 2.87
CA VAL A 145 -4.89 6.89 2.71
C VAL A 145 -5.33 6.80 1.27
N ARG A 146 -6.57 6.39 1.04
CA ARG A 146 -7.15 6.34 -0.31
C ARG A 146 -8.31 7.33 -0.44
N ALA A 147 -8.47 7.86 -1.63
CA ALA A 147 -9.54 8.78 -1.98
C ALA A 147 -9.98 8.56 -3.44
N PRO A 148 -11.18 9.01 -3.82
CA PRO A 148 -11.64 8.91 -5.22
C PRO A 148 -10.73 9.68 -6.20
N SER A 149 -10.14 10.79 -5.76
CA SER A 149 -9.24 11.63 -6.57
C SER A 149 -8.20 12.35 -5.71
N MET A 150 -7.17 12.90 -6.36
CA MET A 150 -6.18 13.77 -5.71
C MET A 150 -6.84 15.03 -5.12
N ALA A 151 -7.80 15.62 -5.83
CA ALA A 151 -8.50 16.83 -5.37
C ALA A 151 -9.30 16.55 -4.09
N GLU A 152 -10.03 15.45 -4.04
CA GLU A 152 -10.78 15.04 -2.85
C GLU A 152 -9.85 14.67 -1.68
N TRP A 153 -8.72 14.00 -1.97
CA TRP A 153 -7.72 13.75 -0.95
C TRP A 153 -7.17 15.05 -0.35
N LEU A 154 -6.79 16.03 -1.19
CA LEU A 154 -6.24 17.32 -0.73
C LEU A 154 -7.25 18.09 0.13
N SER A 155 -8.50 18.19 -0.33
CA SER A 155 -9.56 18.86 0.41
C SER A 155 -9.83 18.17 1.73
N GLY A 156 -10.08 16.85 1.68
CA GLY A 156 -10.39 16.05 2.87
C GLY A 156 -9.24 16.02 3.88
N ARG A 157 -7.99 15.98 3.40
CA ARG A 157 -6.80 16.08 4.26
C ARG A 157 -6.76 17.42 4.99
N ASN A 158 -6.91 18.54 4.25
CA ASN A 158 -6.83 19.88 4.83
C ASN A 158 -7.89 20.12 5.88
N GLU A 159 -9.08 19.58 5.69
CA GLU A 159 -10.14 19.61 6.69
C GLU A 159 -9.81 18.70 7.88
N PHE A 160 -9.38 17.46 7.62
CA PHE A 160 -9.18 16.48 8.67
C PHE A 160 -8.04 16.84 9.63
N ILE A 161 -6.93 17.38 9.13
CA ILE A 161 -5.81 17.79 10.00
C ILE A 161 -6.17 18.93 10.98
N GLN A 162 -7.24 19.67 10.72
CA GLN A 162 -7.76 20.70 11.63
C GLN A 162 -8.69 20.14 12.70
N THR A 163 -9.10 18.87 12.59
CA THR A 163 -9.99 18.27 13.59
C THR A 163 -9.27 18.02 14.90
N LYS A 164 -10.02 18.11 16.00
CA LYS A 164 -9.51 17.77 17.33
C LYS A 164 -8.95 16.35 17.38
N ALA A 165 -9.63 15.38 16.72
CA ALA A 165 -9.19 13.98 16.69
C ALA A 165 -7.81 13.80 16.05
N PHE A 166 -7.54 14.49 14.93
CA PHE A 166 -6.23 14.44 14.31
C PHE A 166 -5.16 15.14 15.15
N GLN A 167 -5.46 16.30 15.73
CA GLN A 167 -4.53 17.04 16.58
C GLN A 167 -4.16 16.27 17.85
N GLU A 168 -5.11 15.60 18.48
CA GLU A 168 -4.86 14.71 19.62
C GLU A 168 -4.00 13.51 19.22
N PHE A 169 -4.27 12.89 18.07
CA PHE A 169 -3.45 11.82 17.52
C PHE A 169 -2.02 12.30 17.27
N ALA A 170 -1.84 13.41 16.56
CA ALA A 170 -0.53 13.96 16.25
C ALA A 170 0.26 14.31 17.50
N ALA A 171 -0.38 14.91 18.52
CA ALA A 171 0.25 15.23 19.78
C ALA A 171 0.69 13.96 20.56
N ALA A 172 -0.15 12.93 20.56
CA ALA A 172 0.13 11.67 21.25
C ALA A 172 1.24 10.86 20.59
N THR A 173 1.37 10.90 19.25
CA THR A 173 2.29 10.04 18.51
C THR A 173 3.64 10.70 18.20
N ARG A 174 3.68 12.04 18.13
CA ARG A 174 4.90 12.80 17.83
C ARG A 174 6.16 12.39 18.63
N PRO A 175 6.10 12.03 19.93
CA PRO A 175 7.31 11.70 20.69
C PRO A 175 8.03 10.42 20.23
N TYR A 176 7.35 9.54 19.49
CA TYR A 176 7.87 8.22 19.14
C TYR A 176 7.58 7.83 17.68
N THR A 177 7.28 8.81 16.82
CA THR A 177 7.00 8.55 15.41
C THR A 177 7.66 9.60 14.51
N ASP A 178 8.39 9.12 13.50
CA ASP A 178 8.95 9.94 12.44
C ASP A 178 8.32 9.55 11.09
N VAL A 179 7.96 10.54 10.29
CA VAL A 179 7.58 10.31 8.88
C VAL A 179 8.87 10.29 8.06
N ILE A 180 9.22 9.13 7.54
CA ILE A 180 10.45 8.90 6.76
C ILE A 180 10.20 9.21 5.29
N GLN A 181 9.03 8.80 4.76
CA GLN A 181 8.72 8.91 3.36
C GLN A 181 7.24 9.20 3.13
N THR A 182 6.95 9.95 2.09
CA THR A 182 5.58 10.12 1.59
C THR A 182 5.60 9.91 0.09
N THR A 183 4.76 9.00 -0.38
CA THR A 183 4.56 8.74 -1.80
C THR A 183 3.08 8.83 -2.13
N SER A 184 2.76 9.18 -3.36
CA SER A 184 1.40 9.09 -3.86
C SER A 184 1.35 8.31 -5.16
N GLY A 185 0.24 7.64 -5.39
CA GLY A 185 0.05 6.81 -6.55
C GLY A 185 -1.42 6.63 -6.91
N ARG A 186 -1.62 5.96 -8.01
CA ARG A 186 -2.95 5.57 -8.47
C ARG A 186 -2.95 4.10 -8.90
N PRO A 187 -4.03 3.35 -8.66
CA PRO A 187 -4.15 2.02 -9.21
C PRO A 187 -4.28 2.11 -10.74
N LEU A 188 -3.49 1.32 -11.44
CA LEU A 188 -3.63 1.12 -12.88
C LEU A 188 -4.57 -0.04 -13.17
N GLN A 189 -4.39 -1.16 -12.46
CA GLN A 189 -5.14 -2.37 -12.68
C GLN A 189 -5.24 -3.21 -11.41
N PHE A 190 -6.40 -3.84 -11.22
CA PHE A 190 -6.64 -4.87 -10.23
C PHE A 190 -6.88 -6.21 -10.93
N TYR A 191 -6.35 -7.28 -10.34
CA TYR A 191 -6.51 -8.65 -10.85
C TYR A 191 -7.04 -9.56 -9.75
N ASN A 192 -7.88 -10.52 -10.12
CA ASN A 192 -8.46 -11.52 -9.23
C ASN A 192 -9.16 -10.95 -7.98
N VAL A 193 -9.55 -9.68 -8.01
CA VAL A 193 -10.42 -9.08 -6.98
C VAL A 193 -11.87 -9.47 -7.26
N GLN A 194 -12.60 -9.89 -6.22
CA GLN A 194 -14.01 -10.26 -6.29
C GLN A 194 -14.87 -9.13 -5.73
#